data_4834a180305d64f2aa00972d4cc5e609
#
_entry.id   4834a180305d64f2aa00972d4cc5e609
#
_cell.length_a   1.000
_cell.length_b   1.000
_cell.length_c   1.000
_cell.angle_alpha   90.00
_cell.angle_beta   90.00
_cell.angle_gamma   90.00
#
_symmetry.space_group_name_H-M   'P 1'
#
loop_
_entity.id
_entity.type
_entity.pdbx_description
1 polymer ?
#
loop_
_entity_poly.entity_id
_entity_poly.type
_entity_poly.pdbx_seq_one_letter_code
_entity_poly.pdbx_strand_id
1 'polypeptide(L)'
;MALWQKSAVDLSAGLRSKQFSATEIIESTLARIAEANPGLNAIVEIFPEQALAQAQQVDQKVARGQELKPLDGIPTSIKVNVDVEGMSNNNGIPALKDNIAPGDSPVVANLKKAGAVIIGRTNTPEFSMRGTTDNPLYGLTKSPWDDRASPGGSSGGAGSACAAGFGPVHHGNDI
;
A
#
# COMPACT_ATOMS: atom_id res chain seq x y z
N MET A 1 -21.95 0.42 0.61
CA MET A 1 -20.59 0.64 1.14
C MET A 1 -19.61 0.38 0.01
N ALA A 2 -18.73 1.33 -0.30
CA ALA A 2 -17.73 1.16 -1.36
C ALA A 2 -16.70 0.06 -0.98
N LEU A 3 -16.04 -0.57 -1.96
CA LEU A 3 -15.11 -1.66 -1.69
C LEU A 3 -13.90 -1.20 -0.86
N TRP A 4 -13.40 0.02 -1.08
CA TRP A 4 -12.30 0.58 -0.29
C TRP A 4 -12.62 0.77 1.21
N GLN A 5 -13.90 0.71 1.62
CA GLN A 5 -14.34 0.83 3.03
C GLN A 5 -14.42 -0.53 3.74
N LYS A 6 -14.21 -1.63 3.02
CA LYS A 6 -14.34 -2.98 3.57
C LYS A 6 -13.04 -3.42 4.23
N SER A 7 -13.17 -4.27 5.26
CA SER A 7 -12.01 -4.93 5.87
C SER A 7 -11.37 -5.95 4.93
N ALA A 8 -10.11 -6.34 5.19
CA ALA A 8 -9.44 -7.39 4.44
C ALA A 8 -10.22 -8.72 4.49
N VAL A 9 -10.87 -9.02 5.62
CA VAL A 9 -11.69 -10.22 5.80
C VAL A 9 -12.92 -10.16 4.89
N ASP A 10 -13.64 -9.03 4.88
CA ASP A 10 -14.82 -8.86 4.04
C ASP A 10 -14.48 -8.90 2.54
N LEU A 11 -13.35 -8.29 2.16
CA LEU A 11 -12.86 -8.33 0.78
C LEU A 11 -12.50 -9.76 0.37
N SER A 12 -11.77 -10.50 1.20
CA SER A 12 -11.43 -11.89 0.93
C SER A 12 -12.68 -12.79 0.86
N ALA A 13 -13.65 -12.60 1.74
CA ALA A 13 -14.90 -13.36 1.72
C ALA A 13 -15.74 -13.07 0.46
N GLY A 14 -15.88 -11.78 0.09
CA GLY A 14 -16.61 -11.38 -1.11
C GLY A 14 -15.96 -11.85 -2.40
N LEU A 15 -14.63 -11.83 -2.48
CA LEU A 15 -13.88 -12.36 -3.61
C LEU A 15 -14.10 -13.89 -3.76
N ARG A 16 -14.02 -14.65 -2.67
CA ARG A 16 -14.27 -16.10 -2.64
C ARG A 16 -15.70 -16.47 -3.02
N SER A 17 -16.66 -15.67 -2.58
CA SER A 17 -18.08 -15.84 -2.92
C SER A 17 -18.47 -15.24 -4.27
N LYS A 18 -17.52 -14.66 -5.02
CA LYS A 18 -17.72 -14.02 -6.33
C LYS A 18 -18.73 -12.84 -6.31
N GLN A 19 -18.84 -12.13 -5.18
CA GLN A 19 -19.67 -10.92 -5.08
C GLN A 19 -19.06 -9.75 -5.84
N PHE A 20 -17.73 -9.74 -5.95
CA PHE A 20 -16.94 -8.77 -6.71
C PHE A 20 -15.58 -9.40 -7.06
N SER A 21 -14.90 -8.83 -8.04
CA SER A 21 -13.60 -9.28 -8.53
C SER A 21 -12.45 -8.61 -7.78
N ALA A 22 -11.23 -9.17 -7.89
CA ALA A 22 -10.01 -8.52 -7.41
C ALA A 22 -9.74 -7.21 -8.17
N THR A 23 -10.03 -7.18 -9.47
CA THR A 23 -9.92 -5.97 -10.28
C THR A 23 -10.80 -4.84 -9.73
N GLU A 24 -12.07 -5.09 -9.41
CA GLU A 24 -12.97 -4.10 -8.80
C GLU A 24 -12.46 -3.61 -7.43
N ILE A 25 -11.87 -4.47 -6.63
CA ILE A 25 -11.25 -4.08 -5.35
C ILE A 25 -10.12 -3.07 -5.58
N ILE A 26 -9.20 -3.41 -6.51
CA ILE A 26 -8.03 -2.57 -6.79
C ILE A 26 -8.45 -1.25 -7.45
N GLU A 27 -9.37 -1.27 -8.40
CA GLU A 27 -9.93 -0.04 -9.01
C GLU A 27 -10.56 0.88 -7.98
N SER A 28 -11.39 0.33 -7.08
CA SER A 28 -12.02 1.11 -5.99
C SER A 28 -10.98 1.74 -5.07
N THR A 29 -9.91 1.01 -4.76
CA THR A 29 -8.82 1.51 -3.91
C THR A 29 -8.01 2.59 -4.62
N LEU A 30 -7.64 2.38 -5.89
CA LEU A 30 -6.88 3.35 -6.69
C LEU A 30 -7.69 4.65 -6.91
N ALA A 31 -8.99 4.54 -7.15
CA ALA A 31 -9.87 5.71 -7.27
C ALA A 31 -9.89 6.52 -5.96
N ARG A 32 -9.97 5.85 -4.80
CA ARG A 32 -9.90 6.51 -3.50
C ARG A 32 -8.55 7.17 -3.25
N ILE A 33 -7.45 6.54 -3.65
CA ILE A 33 -6.11 7.13 -3.57
C ILE A 33 -6.03 8.38 -4.45
N ALA A 34 -6.49 8.32 -5.69
CA ALA A 34 -6.48 9.45 -6.61
C ALA A 34 -7.29 10.65 -6.08
N GLU A 35 -8.41 10.38 -5.39
CA GLU A 35 -9.26 11.41 -4.78
C GLU A 35 -8.59 12.11 -3.59
N ALA A 36 -8.05 11.35 -2.64
CA ALA A 36 -7.69 11.88 -1.33
C ALA A 36 -6.18 12.03 -1.09
N ASN A 37 -5.35 11.23 -1.75
CA ASN A 37 -3.90 11.25 -1.52
C ASN A 37 -3.20 12.57 -1.89
N PRO A 38 -3.64 13.34 -2.91
CA PRO A 38 -3.03 14.65 -3.21
C PRO A 38 -3.07 15.62 -2.01
N GLY A 39 -4.11 15.53 -1.17
CA GLY A 39 -4.23 16.34 0.05
C GLY A 39 -3.46 15.77 1.26
N LEU A 40 -3.09 14.50 1.23
CA LEU A 40 -2.50 13.78 2.37
C LEU A 40 -1.03 13.44 2.19
N ASN A 41 -0.60 13.15 0.96
CA ASN A 41 0.75 12.70 0.63
C ASN A 41 1.19 11.46 1.46
N ALA A 42 0.27 10.50 1.61
CA ALA A 42 0.48 9.30 2.40
C ALA A 42 1.17 8.18 1.60
N ILE A 43 0.77 7.98 0.33
CA ILE A 43 1.40 7.08 -0.63
C ILE A 43 2.17 7.94 -1.63
N VAL A 44 3.48 7.75 -1.68
CA VAL A 44 4.40 8.60 -2.46
C VAL A 44 4.83 7.99 -3.79
N GLU A 45 4.65 6.69 -3.94
CA GLU A 45 4.85 5.96 -5.20
C GLU A 45 3.65 5.02 -5.38
N ILE A 46 2.98 5.09 -6.52
CA ILE A 46 1.76 4.30 -6.81
C ILE A 46 2.02 3.48 -8.09
N PHE A 47 1.58 2.21 -8.08
CA PHE A 47 1.81 1.25 -9.16
C PHE A 47 0.51 0.70 -9.76
N PRO A 48 -0.32 1.54 -10.41
CA PRO A 48 -1.67 1.15 -10.85
C PRO A 48 -1.66 -0.01 -11.85
N GLU A 49 -0.79 0.06 -12.86
CA GLU A 49 -0.72 -0.95 -13.92
C GLU A 49 -0.32 -2.32 -13.37
N GLN A 50 0.70 -2.35 -12.50
CA GLN A 50 1.17 -3.59 -11.87
C GLN A 50 0.10 -4.18 -10.94
N ALA A 51 -0.56 -3.33 -10.15
CA ALA A 51 -1.61 -3.75 -9.23
C ALA A 51 -2.82 -4.33 -9.98
N LEU A 52 -3.26 -3.68 -11.07
CA LEU A 52 -4.34 -4.19 -11.91
C LEU A 52 -3.98 -5.48 -12.61
N ALA A 53 -2.75 -5.61 -13.12
CA ALA A 53 -2.29 -6.86 -13.73
C ALA A 53 -2.27 -8.03 -12.73
N GLN A 54 -1.86 -7.79 -11.48
CA GLN A 54 -1.91 -8.79 -10.42
C GLN A 54 -3.37 -9.14 -10.04
N ALA A 55 -4.25 -8.16 -9.96
CA ALA A 55 -5.67 -8.37 -9.68
C ALA A 55 -6.33 -9.25 -10.76
N GLN A 56 -6.06 -8.98 -12.04
CA GLN A 56 -6.54 -9.81 -13.15
C GLN A 56 -6.07 -11.27 -13.07
N GLN A 57 -4.84 -11.50 -12.61
CA GLN A 57 -4.36 -12.88 -12.37
C GLN A 57 -5.14 -13.56 -11.26
N VAL A 58 -5.52 -12.84 -10.20
CA VAL A 58 -6.38 -13.38 -9.15
C VAL A 58 -7.77 -13.71 -9.68
N ASP A 59 -8.36 -12.82 -10.50
CA ASP A 59 -9.65 -13.06 -11.12
C ASP A 59 -9.63 -14.30 -12.03
N GLN A 60 -8.54 -14.55 -12.75
CA GLN A 60 -8.35 -15.78 -13.52
C GLN A 60 -8.30 -17.03 -12.63
N LYS A 61 -7.66 -16.96 -11.44
CA LYS A 61 -7.69 -18.07 -10.47
C LYS A 61 -9.12 -18.36 -10.01
N VAL A 62 -9.87 -17.31 -9.66
CA VAL A 62 -11.28 -17.45 -9.26
C VAL A 62 -12.12 -18.07 -10.37
N ALA A 63 -11.95 -17.65 -11.62
CA ALA A 63 -12.67 -18.17 -12.76
C ALA A 63 -12.37 -19.67 -13.00
N ARG A 64 -11.12 -20.09 -12.75
CA ARG A 64 -10.66 -21.49 -12.89
C ARG A 64 -10.99 -22.36 -11.66
N GLY A 65 -11.61 -21.81 -10.63
CA GLY A 65 -11.90 -22.55 -9.39
C GLY A 65 -10.65 -22.94 -8.59
N GLN A 66 -9.53 -22.22 -8.78
CA GLN A 66 -8.30 -22.47 -8.05
C GLN A 66 -8.41 -21.94 -6.61
N GLU A 67 -7.70 -22.59 -5.70
CA GLU A 67 -7.64 -22.15 -4.30
C GLU A 67 -6.96 -20.78 -4.19
N LEU A 68 -7.61 -19.86 -3.46
CA LEU A 68 -7.07 -18.55 -3.20
C LEU A 68 -6.22 -18.54 -1.93
N LYS A 69 -5.10 -17.84 -1.99
CA LYS A 69 -4.25 -17.54 -0.86
C LYS A 69 -4.94 -16.55 0.09
N PRO A 70 -4.45 -16.40 1.34
CA PRO A 70 -5.09 -15.52 2.34
C PRO A 70 -5.24 -14.06 1.90
N LEU A 71 -4.27 -13.52 1.15
CA LEU A 71 -4.24 -12.11 0.72
C LEU A 71 -4.42 -11.95 -0.80
N ASP A 72 -4.83 -12.98 -1.53
CA ASP A 72 -5.10 -12.85 -2.97
C ASP A 72 -6.11 -11.72 -3.22
N GLY A 73 -5.73 -10.72 -4.02
CA GLY A 73 -6.56 -9.58 -4.37
C GLY A 73 -6.65 -8.47 -3.31
N ILE A 74 -5.94 -8.59 -2.18
CA ILE A 74 -5.97 -7.58 -1.11
C ILE A 74 -4.93 -6.49 -1.37
N PRO A 75 -5.36 -5.21 -1.52
CA PRO A 75 -4.45 -4.09 -1.72
C PRO A 75 -3.58 -3.87 -0.47
N THR A 76 -2.29 -3.78 -0.70
CA THR A 76 -1.28 -3.65 0.35
C THR A 76 -0.25 -2.60 -0.04
N SER A 77 0.12 -1.71 0.87
CA SER A 77 1.23 -0.78 0.65
C SER A 77 2.44 -1.11 1.52
N ILE A 78 3.63 -0.74 1.04
CA ILE A 78 4.91 -0.99 1.71
C ILE A 78 5.61 0.33 2.00
N LYS A 79 6.14 0.51 3.20
CA LYS A 79 6.90 1.70 3.59
C LYS A 79 8.18 1.83 2.73
N VAL A 80 8.55 3.05 2.34
CA VAL A 80 9.69 3.29 1.42
C VAL A 80 11.07 2.93 1.98
N ASN A 81 11.17 2.60 3.27
CA ASN A 81 12.42 2.14 3.90
C ASN A 81 12.60 0.61 3.89
N VAL A 82 11.74 -0.12 3.17
CA VAL A 82 11.77 -1.59 3.11
C VAL A 82 12.03 -2.03 1.68
N ASP A 83 12.92 -3.00 1.50
CA ASP A 83 13.27 -3.50 0.16
C ASP A 83 12.08 -4.19 -0.50
N VAL A 84 11.77 -3.72 -1.68
CA VAL A 84 10.87 -4.35 -2.66
C VAL A 84 11.66 -4.46 -3.95
N GLU A 85 11.83 -5.65 -4.47
CA GLU A 85 12.63 -5.92 -5.67
C GLU A 85 12.29 -4.98 -6.82
N GLY A 86 13.32 -4.35 -7.39
CA GLY A 86 13.20 -3.41 -8.50
C GLY A 86 12.69 -2.02 -8.12
N MET A 87 12.40 -1.74 -6.83
CA MET A 87 11.95 -0.44 -6.34
C MET A 87 13.00 0.25 -5.50
N SER A 88 12.90 1.57 -5.40
CA SER A 88 13.83 2.37 -4.60
C SER A 88 13.61 2.16 -3.09
N ASN A 89 14.68 1.85 -2.36
CA ASN A 89 14.74 1.97 -0.90
C ASN A 89 15.47 3.27 -0.55
N ASN A 90 14.73 4.37 -0.57
CA ASN A 90 15.32 5.71 -0.46
C ASN A 90 15.24 6.35 0.93
N ASN A 91 14.50 5.77 1.89
CA ASN A 91 14.35 6.31 3.25
C ASN A 91 13.97 7.81 3.30
N GLY A 92 13.26 8.34 2.28
CA GLY A 92 12.93 9.76 2.19
C GLY A 92 14.12 10.68 1.88
N ILE A 93 15.25 10.12 1.41
CA ILE A 93 16.51 10.84 1.20
C ILE A 93 16.75 11.05 -0.29
N PRO A 94 16.89 12.30 -0.79
CA PRO A 94 17.13 12.56 -2.21
C PRO A 94 18.36 11.86 -2.79
N ALA A 95 19.45 11.75 -2.03
CA ALA A 95 20.66 11.07 -2.45
C ALA A 95 20.49 9.55 -2.66
N LEU A 96 19.45 8.96 -2.07
CA LEU A 96 19.14 7.53 -2.17
C LEU A 96 17.96 7.24 -3.10
N LYS A 97 17.47 8.23 -3.86
CA LYS A 97 16.28 8.05 -4.71
C LYS A 97 16.43 6.92 -5.75
N ASP A 98 17.65 6.67 -6.19
CA ASP A 98 18.00 5.66 -7.19
C ASP A 98 18.62 4.38 -6.56
N ASN A 99 18.53 4.22 -5.24
CA ASN A 99 18.99 3.03 -4.53
C ASN A 99 17.99 1.88 -4.72
N ILE A 100 18.09 1.21 -5.87
CA ILE A 100 17.16 0.14 -6.25
C ILE A 100 17.47 -1.14 -5.48
N ALA A 101 16.48 -1.70 -4.82
CA ALA A 101 16.60 -2.95 -4.07
C ALA A 101 16.79 -4.14 -5.03
N PRO A 102 17.83 -4.98 -4.82
CA PRO A 102 18.11 -6.13 -5.68
C PRO A 102 17.17 -7.32 -5.42
N GLY A 103 16.35 -7.27 -4.37
CA GLY A 103 15.42 -8.32 -3.98
C GLY A 103 14.45 -7.84 -2.91
N ASP A 104 13.44 -8.68 -2.65
CA ASP A 104 12.46 -8.40 -1.61
C ASP A 104 13.04 -8.66 -0.21
N SER A 105 12.71 -7.78 0.74
CA SER A 105 12.88 -8.11 2.17
C SER A 105 11.99 -9.31 2.57
N PRO A 106 12.33 -10.03 3.66
CA PRO A 106 11.56 -11.20 4.09
C PRO A 106 10.06 -10.90 4.31
N VAL A 107 9.70 -9.73 4.83
CA VAL A 107 8.31 -9.34 5.04
C VAL A 107 7.58 -9.16 3.72
N VAL A 108 8.21 -8.52 2.73
CA VAL A 108 7.63 -8.31 1.39
C VAL A 108 7.48 -9.64 0.65
N ALA A 109 8.51 -10.49 0.70
CA ALA A 109 8.44 -11.83 0.12
C ALA A 109 7.29 -12.65 0.71
N ASN A 110 7.06 -12.57 2.04
CA ASN A 110 5.96 -13.25 2.71
C ASN A 110 4.58 -12.67 2.30
N LEU A 111 4.44 -11.34 2.18
CA LEU A 111 3.21 -10.71 1.72
C LEU A 111 2.88 -11.11 0.28
N LYS A 112 3.85 -11.08 -0.63
CA LYS A 112 3.70 -11.55 -2.02
C LYS A 112 3.37 -13.04 -2.09
N LYS A 113 4.02 -13.87 -1.26
CA LYS A 113 3.74 -15.30 -1.14
C LYS A 113 2.31 -15.55 -0.67
N ALA A 114 1.78 -14.71 0.23
CA ALA A 114 0.40 -14.77 0.70
C ALA A 114 -0.62 -14.24 -0.32
N GLY A 115 -0.17 -13.62 -1.43
CA GLY A 115 -1.02 -13.14 -2.52
C GLY A 115 -1.35 -11.65 -2.47
N ALA A 116 -0.74 -10.87 -1.57
CA ALA A 116 -0.99 -9.43 -1.45
C ALA A 116 -0.67 -8.69 -2.76
N VAL A 117 -1.54 -7.75 -3.13
CA VAL A 117 -1.35 -6.88 -4.29
C VAL A 117 -0.67 -5.59 -3.82
N ILE A 118 0.58 -5.39 -4.21
CA ILE A 118 1.32 -4.18 -3.82
C ILE A 118 0.85 -3.01 -4.68
N ILE A 119 0.18 -2.04 -4.04
CA ILE A 119 -0.42 -0.88 -4.72
C ILE A 119 0.47 0.37 -4.73
N GLY A 120 1.47 0.42 -3.83
CA GLY A 120 2.34 1.59 -3.71
C GLY A 120 3.23 1.56 -2.48
N ARG A 121 3.98 2.66 -2.32
CA ARG A 121 4.93 2.88 -1.22
C ARG A 121 4.46 4.02 -0.34
N THR A 122 4.43 3.80 0.98
CA THR A 122 4.03 4.82 1.96
C THR A 122 5.21 5.64 2.44
N ASN A 123 4.93 6.92 2.75
CA ASN A 123 5.93 7.88 3.19
C ASN A 123 6.50 7.57 4.59
N THR A 124 7.71 8.06 4.84
CA THR A 124 8.46 7.96 6.10
C THR A 124 9.20 9.28 6.34
N PRO A 125 9.55 9.66 7.57
CA PRO A 125 10.54 10.72 7.75
C PRO A 125 11.93 10.30 7.25
N GLU A 126 12.79 11.27 7.03
CA GLU A 126 14.19 11.02 6.66
C GLU A 126 14.84 10.02 7.63
N PHE A 127 15.48 8.98 7.07
CA PHE A 127 16.05 7.83 7.80
C PHE A 127 15.08 7.06 8.71
N SER A 128 13.79 7.33 8.64
CA SER A 128 12.75 6.74 9.52
C SER A 128 12.97 7.02 11.02
N MET A 129 13.64 8.11 11.39
CA MET A 129 14.11 8.37 12.75
C MET A 129 13.32 9.46 13.52
N ARG A 130 12.16 9.91 13.00
CA ARG A 130 11.34 10.95 13.64
C ARG A 130 9.91 10.49 13.88
N GLY A 131 9.28 11.04 14.93
CA GLY A 131 7.87 10.84 15.26
C GLY A 131 6.89 11.64 14.41
N THR A 132 7.35 12.31 13.35
CA THR A 132 6.55 13.01 12.34
C THR A 132 6.99 12.57 10.95
N THR A 133 6.07 12.49 10.00
CA THR A 133 6.38 12.01 8.64
C THR A 133 6.53 13.18 7.68
N ASP A 134 7.78 13.57 7.50
CA ASP A 134 8.22 14.65 6.63
C ASP A 134 9.66 14.37 6.16
N ASN A 135 9.96 14.58 4.88
CA ASN A 135 11.28 14.38 4.31
C ASN A 135 11.51 15.26 3.08
N PRO A 136 12.79 15.54 2.70
CA PRO A 136 13.11 16.40 1.57
C PRO A 136 12.81 15.80 0.18
N LEU A 137 12.59 14.48 0.07
CA LEU A 137 12.30 13.82 -1.20
C LEU A 137 10.83 13.91 -1.57
N TYR A 138 9.94 13.67 -0.62
CA TYR A 138 8.49 13.54 -0.85
C TYR A 138 7.66 14.61 -0.12
N GLY A 139 8.25 15.31 0.87
CA GLY A 139 7.56 16.30 1.68
C GLY A 139 6.73 15.71 2.82
N LEU A 140 5.82 16.52 3.34
CA LEU A 140 5.00 16.26 4.51
C LEU A 140 3.82 15.36 4.20
N THR A 141 3.60 14.36 5.07
CA THR A 141 2.35 13.59 5.12
C THR A 141 1.44 14.20 6.18
N LYS A 142 0.15 14.40 5.84
CA LYS A 142 -0.87 14.95 6.74
C LYS A 142 -1.73 13.86 7.36
N SER A 143 -2.34 14.20 8.50
CA SER A 143 -3.39 13.39 9.10
C SER A 143 -4.71 13.58 8.34
N PRO A 144 -5.46 12.50 8.02
CA PRO A 144 -6.77 12.64 7.39
C PRO A 144 -7.87 13.15 8.34
N TRP A 145 -7.58 13.24 9.64
CA TRP A 145 -8.52 13.72 10.65
C TRP A 145 -8.41 15.23 10.91
N ASP A 146 -7.20 15.77 10.84
CA ASP A 146 -6.90 17.18 11.05
C ASP A 146 -5.60 17.51 10.29
N ASP A 147 -5.66 18.41 9.33
CA ASP A 147 -4.51 18.78 8.48
C ASP A 147 -3.40 19.53 9.23
N ARG A 148 -3.69 20.02 10.46
CA ARG A 148 -2.73 20.63 11.39
C ARG A 148 -2.00 19.61 12.24
N ALA A 149 -2.48 18.35 12.27
CA ALA A 149 -1.92 17.28 13.07
C ALA A 149 -0.99 16.39 12.24
N SER A 150 0.09 15.91 12.87
CA SER A 150 0.93 14.87 12.30
C SER A 150 0.21 13.52 12.34
N PRO A 151 0.34 12.66 11.34
CA PRO A 151 -0.12 11.28 11.38
C PRO A 151 0.80 10.39 12.24
N GLY A 152 1.78 10.99 12.90
CA GLY A 152 2.83 10.25 13.61
C GLY A 152 4.02 9.91 12.70
N GLY A 153 4.86 9.04 13.18
CA GLY A 153 6.10 8.55 12.52
C GLY A 153 6.72 7.40 13.32
N SER A 154 7.61 6.68 12.73
CA SER A 154 8.13 6.81 11.38
C SER A 154 7.19 6.24 10.29
N SER A 155 6.15 5.47 10.60
CA SER A 155 5.19 4.87 9.66
C SER A 155 3.94 5.75 9.43
N GLY A 156 4.09 7.10 9.48
CA GLY A 156 2.95 8.03 9.37
C GLY A 156 2.25 7.97 8.00
N GLY A 157 2.97 7.68 6.92
CA GLY A 157 2.37 7.41 5.63
C GLY A 157 1.42 6.21 5.66
N ALA A 158 1.84 5.10 6.31
CA ALA A 158 1.01 3.91 6.47
C ALA A 158 -0.23 4.19 7.35
N GLY A 159 -0.04 4.91 8.47
CA GLY A 159 -1.14 5.31 9.36
C GLY A 159 -2.15 6.22 8.66
N SER A 160 -1.69 7.23 7.93
CA SER A 160 -2.54 8.14 7.15
C SER A 160 -3.28 7.40 6.02
N ALA A 161 -2.60 6.51 5.28
CA ALA A 161 -3.20 5.71 4.22
C ALA A 161 -4.31 4.78 4.76
N CYS A 162 -4.07 4.14 5.91
CA CYS A 162 -5.06 3.30 6.57
C CYS A 162 -6.31 4.11 6.95
N ALA A 163 -6.12 5.23 7.62
CA ALA A 163 -7.23 6.09 8.07
C ALA A 163 -8.00 6.73 6.91
N ALA A 164 -7.33 6.99 5.78
CA ALA A 164 -7.94 7.55 4.57
C ALA A 164 -8.69 6.51 3.70
N GLY A 165 -8.57 5.22 4.01
CA GLY A 165 -9.21 4.15 3.24
C GLY A 165 -8.48 3.79 1.94
N PHE A 166 -7.14 3.84 1.92
CA PHE A 166 -6.31 3.46 0.77
C PHE A 166 -6.02 1.96 0.71
N GLY A 167 -6.89 1.17 1.29
CA GLY A 167 -6.80 -0.26 1.41
C GLY A 167 -6.73 -0.70 2.89
N PRO A 168 -6.94 -1.98 3.17
CA PRO A 168 -7.03 -2.48 4.55
C PRO A 168 -5.69 -2.91 5.15
N VAL A 169 -4.61 -3.01 4.36
CA VAL A 169 -3.30 -3.50 4.81
C VAL A 169 -2.18 -2.54 4.39
N HIS A 170 -1.47 -2.02 5.38
CA HIS A 170 -0.33 -1.13 5.17
C HIS A 170 0.83 -1.59 6.04
N HIS A 171 1.97 -1.91 5.41
CA HIS A 171 3.15 -2.29 6.15
C HIS A 171 3.78 -1.06 6.82
N GLY A 172 4.01 -1.17 8.12
CA GLY A 172 4.83 -0.27 8.93
C GLY A 172 5.87 -1.06 9.70
N ASN A 173 6.89 -0.37 10.19
CA ASN A 173 7.91 -0.93 11.06
C ASN A 173 8.32 0.09 12.12
N ASP A 174 9.00 -0.37 13.13
CA ASP A 174 9.66 0.45 14.14
C ASP A 174 11.18 0.31 14.03
N ILE A 175 11.91 1.24 14.65
CA ILE A 175 13.39 1.29 14.66
C ILE A 175 13.95 0.61 15.91
#